data_39aa19485945996c05e532cdda0d4d2d
#
_entry.id   39aa19485945996c05e532cdda0d4d2d
#
_cell.length_a   1.000
_cell.length_b   1.000
_cell.length_c   1.000
_cell.angle_alpha   90.00
_cell.angle_beta   90.00
_cell.angle_gamma   90.00
#
_symmetry.space_group_name_H-M   'P 1'
#
loop_
_entity.id
_entity.type
_entity.pdbx_description
1 polymer ?
#
loop_
_entity_poly.entity_id
_entity_poly.type
_entity_poly.pdbx_seq_one_letter_code
_entity_poly.pdbx_strand_id
1 'polypeptide(L)'
;MTLSHRSSRLIVILGTASLAIMLGGCASTKPQAFKLSFLPSTPQPVVVSFEEPPQLASVRYANESPDLIQRALASAPRPPEVEGLMAQAEDLFQTGRRLYQQGDIAGARRQFDRSLDVLLSAPDNLPDRLRLERKLDQLADSIYRYDLEGLGSQAAQQEVVYDKSPLDSILEMTFPSDPRLRPKVKEEIGATTSQLPLDENDAILSYIHYFSTDRGRKILIAGLRRSGRYRPLVQRILDDEGVPRELIYLAQIESGFLPRARSNKSAVGMWQFVQFRGRQYGLLQSPGTDDRLDPEKATRAAAKHLHDLYAEFGDWYLAMAAYNCGPGCVERAVERTGFADFWELANRNVLPRETANYVPAILALTIMAKNPKDYELDALDFDQPVEYDSIQLDTAASLTLLSDASAHPLSEIQELNPALLKPMAPAGYELRVPKGASANTLAALDSVPAIHRAQWRLHRVAGGETLAEIAHRYSTPLASIAAANPRVELPEAGDLLVIPVGHAAAPDRPRLVASAHHTGAHRAATTHRAAADPNGAKRAGAYKTASLAGTKHRSAAD
;
A
#
# COMPACT_ATOMS: atom_id res chain seq x y z
N MET A 1 60.36 -39.67 -50.02
CA MET A 1 59.21 -40.38 -50.49
C MET A 1 58.00 -39.55 -50.12
N THR A 2 57.54 -38.90 -51.00
CA THR A 2 56.67 -37.87 -51.27
C THR A 2 55.21 -38.31 -51.23
N LEU A 3 54.46 -37.82 -50.28
CA LEU A 3 52.98 -37.75 -50.35
C LEU A 3 52.44 -37.07 -49.04
N SER A 4 52.30 -35.79 -49.04
CA SER A 4 51.44 -35.11 -48.08
C SER A 4 51.52 -33.55 -48.15
N HIS A 5 51.24 -32.96 -49.28
CA HIS A 5 51.13 -31.48 -49.31
C HIS A 5 49.91 -30.94 -50.09
N ARG A 6 48.93 -31.81 -50.47
CA ARG A 6 47.75 -31.34 -51.21
C ARG A 6 46.47 -31.34 -50.44
N SER A 7 46.39 -31.93 -49.22
CA SER A 7 45.15 -31.99 -48.43
C SER A 7 44.98 -30.81 -47.48
N SER A 8 46.02 -30.07 -47.11
CA SER A 8 45.94 -28.98 -46.17
C SER A 8 45.44 -27.67 -46.73
N ARG A 9 45.52 -27.48 -48.06
CA ARG A 9 45.03 -26.24 -48.69
C ARG A 9 43.51 -26.22 -48.98
N LEU A 10 42.87 -27.37 -49.06
CA LEU A 10 41.43 -27.47 -49.33
C LEU A 10 40.61 -27.29 -48.06
N ILE A 11 41.15 -27.66 -46.89
CA ILE A 11 40.48 -27.51 -45.59
C ILE A 11 40.48 -26.04 -45.13
N VAL A 12 41.53 -25.27 -45.46
CA VAL A 12 41.62 -23.85 -45.11
C VAL A 12 40.63 -23.00 -45.92
N ILE A 13 40.38 -23.35 -47.19
CA ILE A 13 39.46 -22.62 -48.06
C ILE A 13 37.99 -22.92 -47.67
N LEU A 14 37.68 -24.14 -47.26
CA LEU A 14 36.35 -24.49 -46.74
C LEU A 14 36.06 -23.88 -45.35
N GLY A 15 37.09 -23.75 -44.50
CA GLY A 15 36.96 -23.10 -43.18
C GLY A 15 36.72 -21.61 -43.27
N THR A 16 37.32 -20.92 -44.22
CA THR A 16 37.12 -19.49 -44.41
C THR A 16 35.76 -19.14 -45.07
N ALA A 17 35.26 -20.00 -45.96
CA ALA A 17 33.93 -19.82 -46.55
C ALA A 17 32.80 -20.07 -45.53
N SER A 18 32.96 -21.03 -44.62
CA SER A 18 31.98 -21.27 -43.54
C SER A 18 32.00 -20.18 -42.48
N LEU A 19 33.14 -19.54 -42.20
CA LEU A 19 33.22 -18.43 -41.27
C LEU A 19 32.61 -17.13 -41.84
N ALA A 20 32.70 -16.92 -43.16
CA ALA A 20 32.09 -15.78 -43.81
C ALA A 20 30.52 -15.86 -43.85
N ILE A 21 29.96 -17.07 -43.89
CA ILE A 21 28.50 -17.28 -43.84
C ILE A 21 27.95 -17.12 -42.41
N MET A 22 28.76 -17.40 -41.36
CA MET A 22 28.33 -17.19 -39.98
C MET A 22 28.42 -15.70 -39.53
N LEU A 23 29.22 -14.88 -40.21
CA LEU A 23 29.32 -13.44 -39.94
C LEU A 23 28.29 -12.58 -40.71
N GLY A 24 27.60 -13.16 -41.67
CA GLY A 24 26.53 -12.47 -42.44
C GLY A 24 25.14 -12.61 -41.85
N GLY A 25 24.96 -13.41 -40.79
CA GLY A 25 23.64 -13.69 -40.17
C GLY A 25 23.22 -12.83 -38.98
N CYS A 26 24.06 -11.90 -38.54
CA CYS A 26 23.79 -11.07 -37.36
C CYS A 26 23.64 -9.59 -37.67
N ALA A 27 23.22 -9.23 -38.86
CA ALA A 27 22.94 -7.85 -39.20
C ALA A 27 21.55 -7.74 -39.78
N SER A 28 20.56 -7.71 -38.93
CA SER A 28 19.37 -6.83 -38.95
C SER A 28 18.24 -7.40 -38.10
N THR A 29 18.41 -7.45 -36.81
CA THR A 29 17.31 -7.02 -35.96
C THR A 29 17.64 -5.58 -35.60
N LYS A 30 17.10 -4.64 -36.37
CA LYS A 30 16.95 -3.28 -35.88
C LYS A 30 16.36 -3.44 -34.50
N PRO A 31 16.97 -2.92 -33.43
CA PRO A 31 16.29 -2.85 -32.17
C PRO A 31 15.04 -2.05 -32.45
N GLN A 32 13.91 -2.69 -32.28
CA GLN A 32 12.63 -2.04 -32.35
C GLN A 32 12.73 -0.82 -31.45
N ALA A 33 12.46 0.31 -32.04
CA ALA A 33 12.50 1.56 -31.37
C ALA A 33 11.35 1.67 -30.38
N PHE A 34 11.48 0.85 -29.38
CA PHE A 34 10.71 1.01 -28.18
C PHE A 34 11.32 2.15 -27.42
N LYS A 35 11.22 3.20 -27.65
CA LYS A 35 12.17 3.71 -27.28
C LYS A 35 12.38 5.03 -26.93
N LEU A 36 12.14 5.76 -27.69
CA LEU A 36 12.52 7.15 -27.64
C LEU A 36 11.29 8.09 -27.62
N SER A 37 10.09 7.52 -27.62
CA SER A 37 8.86 8.30 -27.47
C SER A 37 8.57 8.73 -26.02
N PHE A 38 9.32 8.19 -25.05
CA PHE A 38 9.15 8.51 -23.62
C PHE A 38 10.36 9.21 -23.00
N LEU A 39 11.41 9.44 -23.77
CA LEU A 39 12.48 10.32 -23.33
C LEU A 39 12.27 11.68 -24.01
N PRO A 40 12.33 12.79 -23.27
CA PRO A 40 12.41 14.10 -23.90
C PRO A 40 13.56 14.04 -24.89
N SER A 41 13.32 14.46 -26.13
CA SER A 41 14.38 14.60 -27.14
C SER A 41 15.50 15.41 -26.52
N THR A 42 16.73 14.84 -26.49
CA THR A 42 17.91 15.60 -26.11
C THR A 42 17.86 16.93 -26.86
N PRO A 43 17.86 18.07 -26.16
CA PRO A 43 17.84 19.35 -26.83
C PRO A 43 19.07 19.41 -27.73
N GLN A 44 18.86 19.51 -29.02
CA GLN A 44 19.92 19.88 -29.95
C GLN A 44 20.44 21.26 -29.50
N PRO A 45 21.75 21.52 -29.52
CA PRO A 45 22.25 22.83 -29.22
C PRO A 45 21.61 23.81 -30.21
N VAL A 46 20.61 24.53 -29.72
CA VAL A 46 20.00 25.61 -30.45
C VAL A 46 21.07 26.70 -30.52
N VAL A 47 21.58 26.94 -31.72
CA VAL A 47 22.30 28.18 -31.99
C VAL A 47 21.24 29.28 -31.82
N VAL A 48 21.25 29.89 -30.63
CA VAL A 48 20.40 31.04 -30.33
C VAL A 48 20.94 32.19 -31.14
N SER A 49 20.37 32.43 -32.33
CA SER A 49 20.40 33.77 -32.91
C SER A 49 19.52 34.61 -31.99
N PHE A 50 20.09 35.61 -31.36
CA PHE A 50 19.36 36.65 -30.65
C PHE A 50 18.60 37.49 -31.70
N GLU A 51 17.45 36.97 -32.16
CA GLU A 51 16.40 37.85 -32.67
C GLU A 51 15.66 38.38 -31.45
N GLU A 52 15.55 39.69 -31.32
CA GLU A 52 14.69 40.29 -30.29
C GLU A 52 13.33 39.64 -30.37
N PRO A 53 12.79 39.19 -29.21
CA PRO A 53 11.43 38.61 -29.21
C PRO A 53 10.49 39.66 -29.79
N PRO A 54 9.56 39.26 -30.70
CA PRO A 54 8.58 40.18 -31.22
C PRO A 54 7.90 40.87 -30.05
N GLN A 55 7.94 42.17 -30.00
CA GLN A 55 7.23 42.98 -29.03
C GLN A 55 5.73 42.65 -29.22
N LEU A 56 5.24 41.73 -28.43
CA LEU A 56 3.81 41.47 -28.34
C LEU A 56 3.18 42.77 -27.86
N ALA A 57 2.41 43.39 -28.75
CA ALA A 57 1.68 44.61 -28.43
C ALA A 57 0.81 44.28 -27.19
N SER A 58 1.19 44.77 -26.05
CA SER A 58 0.57 44.58 -24.75
C SER A 58 -0.87 45.09 -24.64
N VAL A 59 -1.43 45.55 -25.74
CA VAL A 59 -2.72 46.24 -25.76
C VAL A 59 -3.90 45.33 -26.16
N ARG A 60 -3.67 44.15 -26.74
CA ARG A 60 -4.81 43.26 -27.11
C ARG A 60 -5.23 42.30 -26.02
N TYR A 61 -4.34 41.91 -25.12
CA TYR A 61 -4.68 41.00 -24.01
C TYR A 61 -5.33 41.70 -22.80
N ALA A 62 -5.15 43.01 -22.66
CA ALA A 62 -5.77 43.76 -21.55
C ALA A 62 -7.25 44.12 -21.78
N ASN A 63 -7.75 43.98 -23.01
CA ASN A 63 -9.12 44.35 -23.34
C ASN A 63 -10.07 43.17 -23.63
N GLU A 64 -9.57 41.93 -23.71
CA GLU A 64 -10.45 40.75 -23.68
C GLU A 64 -10.68 40.38 -22.24
N SER A 65 -11.79 40.92 -21.70
CA SER A 65 -12.23 40.66 -20.33
C SER A 65 -12.16 39.17 -20.01
N PRO A 66 -11.62 38.76 -18.85
CA PRO A 66 -11.71 37.38 -18.36
C PRO A 66 -13.14 36.83 -18.39
N ASP A 67 -14.15 37.71 -18.31
CA ASP A 67 -15.58 37.39 -18.44
C ASP A 67 -15.98 36.79 -19.79
N LEU A 68 -15.32 37.11 -20.90
CA LEU A 68 -15.68 36.54 -22.21
C LEU A 68 -15.16 35.12 -22.37
N ILE A 69 -14.01 34.80 -21.81
CA ILE A 69 -13.44 33.44 -21.80
C ILE A 69 -14.29 32.58 -20.82
N GLN A 70 -14.63 33.10 -19.66
CA GLN A 70 -15.53 32.40 -18.73
C GLN A 70 -16.94 32.22 -19.29
N ARG A 71 -17.49 33.19 -20.04
CA ARG A 71 -18.77 33.05 -20.73
C ARG A 71 -18.71 32.08 -21.90
N ALA A 72 -17.64 32.02 -22.66
CA ALA A 72 -17.46 31.04 -23.73
C ALA A 72 -17.32 29.61 -23.20
N LEU A 73 -16.60 29.42 -22.11
CA LEU A 73 -16.50 28.13 -21.41
C LEU A 73 -17.81 27.76 -20.69
N ALA A 74 -18.61 28.74 -20.23
CA ALA A 74 -19.90 28.50 -19.60
C ALA A 74 -21.04 28.22 -20.61
N SER A 75 -20.86 28.52 -21.90
CA SER A 75 -21.89 28.38 -22.94
C SER A 75 -21.78 27.11 -23.81
N ALA A 76 -20.75 26.28 -23.61
CA ALA A 76 -20.70 24.98 -24.27
C ALA A 76 -21.77 24.05 -23.65
N PRO A 77 -22.62 23.37 -24.48
CA PRO A 77 -23.60 22.42 -23.96
C PRO A 77 -22.87 21.33 -23.17
N ARG A 78 -23.14 21.27 -21.87
CA ARG A 78 -22.50 20.30 -20.97
C ARG A 78 -23.11 18.93 -21.21
N PRO A 79 -22.33 17.86 -21.31
CA PRO A 79 -22.84 16.52 -21.43
C PRO A 79 -23.72 16.19 -20.21
N PRO A 80 -25.03 15.91 -20.39
CA PRO A 80 -25.95 15.71 -19.26
C PRO A 80 -25.56 14.53 -18.37
N GLU A 81 -24.84 13.55 -18.93
CA GLU A 81 -24.38 12.36 -18.22
C GLU A 81 -23.28 12.69 -17.22
N VAL A 82 -22.27 13.47 -17.60
CA VAL A 82 -21.17 13.91 -16.73
C VAL A 82 -21.70 14.78 -15.58
N GLU A 83 -22.61 15.73 -15.88
CA GLU A 83 -23.25 16.54 -14.84
C GLU A 83 -24.08 15.70 -13.87
N GLY A 84 -24.78 14.66 -14.38
CA GLY A 84 -25.54 13.73 -13.55
C GLY A 84 -24.67 12.96 -12.57
N LEU A 85 -23.56 12.40 -13.05
CA LEU A 85 -22.60 11.68 -12.19
C LEU A 85 -21.97 12.59 -11.13
N MET A 86 -21.57 13.80 -11.52
CA MET A 86 -21.00 14.78 -10.60
C MET A 86 -22.01 15.22 -9.53
N ALA A 87 -23.27 15.45 -9.91
CA ALA A 87 -24.32 15.83 -8.98
C ALA A 87 -24.66 14.68 -8.01
N GLN A 88 -24.73 13.45 -8.51
CA GLN A 88 -24.96 12.26 -7.68
C GLN A 88 -23.81 12.06 -6.67
N ALA A 89 -22.57 12.18 -7.11
CA ALA A 89 -21.42 12.08 -6.23
C ALA A 89 -21.43 13.16 -5.14
N GLU A 90 -21.75 14.39 -5.50
CA GLU A 90 -21.86 15.49 -4.55
C GLU A 90 -22.98 15.29 -3.53
N ASP A 91 -24.18 14.82 -3.94
CA ASP A 91 -25.29 14.55 -3.01
C ASP A 91 -24.93 13.45 -2.00
N LEU A 92 -24.28 12.39 -2.45
CA LEU A 92 -23.75 11.33 -1.58
C LEU A 92 -22.72 11.89 -0.59
N PHE A 93 -21.81 12.74 -1.06
CA PHE A 93 -20.83 13.40 -0.20
C PHE A 93 -21.50 14.29 0.85
N GLN A 94 -22.48 15.12 0.47
CA GLN A 94 -23.21 15.98 1.42
C GLN A 94 -24.02 15.14 2.42
N THR A 95 -24.54 14.00 2.00
CA THR A 95 -25.21 13.05 2.89
C THR A 95 -24.22 12.44 3.88
N GLY A 96 -23.04 12.02 3.43
CA GLY A 96 -21.96 11.56 4.31
C GLY A 96 -21.55 12.61 5.33
N ARG A 97 -21.43 13.88 4.91
CA ARG A 97 -21.11 15.00 5.79
C ARG A 97 -22.15 15.23 6.86
N ARG A 98 -23.44 15.13 6.53
CA ARG A 98 -24.54 15.24 7.52
C ARG A 98 -24.49 14.12 8.55
N LEU A 99 -24.28 12.88 8.11
CA LEU A 99 -24.16 11.73 9.01
C LEU A 99 -22.95 11.86 9.94
N TYR A 100 -21.83 12.36 9.42
CA TYR A 100 -20.63 12.65 10.22
C TYR A 100 -20.93 13.66 11.34
N GLN A 101 -21.62 14.77 11.01
CA GLN A 101 -22.03 15.79 11.97
C GLN A 101 -23.01 15.26 13.02
N GLN A 102 -23.78 14.22 12.69
CA GLN A 102 -24.72 13.55 13.62
C GLN A 102 -24.02 12.45 14.45
N GLY A 103 -22.73 12.21 14.23
CA GLY A 103 -21.97 11.18 14.95
C GLY A 103 -22.12 9.76 14.38
N ASP A 104 -22.88 9.56 13.29
CA ASP A 104 -22.92 8.29 12.57
C ASP A 104 -21.72 8.15 11.62
N ILE A 105 -20.58 7.84 12.23
CA ILE A 105 -19.31 7.70 11.51
C ILE A 105 -19.36 6.57 10.48
N ALA A 106 -20.00 5.44 10.82
CA ALA A 106 -20.10 4.30 9.90
C ALA A 106 -21.00 4.61 8.70
N GLY A 107 -22.10 5.31 8.92
CA GLY A 107 -23.00 5.81 7.87
C GLY A 107 -22.30 6.82 6.98
N ALA A 108 -21.59 7.78 7.58
CA ALA A 108 -20.82 8.79 6.88
C ALA A 108 -19.81 8.14 5.91
N ARG A 109 -19.01 7.18 6.40
CA ARG A 109 -18.01 6.46 5.61
C ARG A 109 -18.63 5.75 4.40
N ARG A 110 -19.75 5.04 4.61
CA ARG A 110 -20.46 4.37 3.49
C ARG A 110 -20.92 5.34 2.41
N GLN A 111 -21.36 6.56 2.78
CA GLN A 111 -21.80 7.55 1.81
C GLN A 111 -20.61 8.22 1.10
N PHE A 112 -19.52 8.48 1.80
CA PHE A 112 -18.28 8.97 1.20
C PHE A 112 -17.70 7.96 0.20
N ASP A 113 -17.64 6.68 0.58
CA ASP A 113 -17.19 5.62 -0.33
C ASP A 113 -18.05 5.56 -1.60
N ARG A 114 -19.40 5.60 -1.46
CA ARG A 114 -20.31 5.62 -2.61
C ARG A 114 -20.14 6.85 -3.49
N SER A 115 -19.87 8.01 -2.89
CA SER A 115 -19.61 9.25 -3.62
C SER A 115 -18.42 9.10 -4.58
N LEU A 116 -17.34 8.47 -4.13
CA LEU A 116 -16.18 8.18 -4.96
C LEU A 116 -16.47 7.06 -5.97
N ASP A 117 -17.17 6.00 -5.56
CA ASP A 117 -17.51 4.86 -6.44
C ASP A 117 -18.33 5.29 -7.67
N VAL A 118 -19.23 6.28 -7.54
CA VAL A 118 -19.99 6.85 -8.67
C VAL A 118 -19.07 7.43 -9.74
N LEU A 119 -18.03 8.18 -9.33
CA LEU A 119 -17.08 8.78 -10.26
C LEU A 119 -16.07 7.77 -10.81
N LEU A 120 -15.64 6.82 -9.98
CA LEU A 120 -14.71 5.75 -10.38
C LEU A 120 -15.33 4.74 -11.35
N SER A 121 -16.64 4.50 -11.26
CA SER A 121 -17.37 3.59 -12.15
C SER A 121 -17.79 4.25 -13.47
N ALA A 122 -17.48 5.52 -13.67
CA ALA A 122 -17.80 6.23 -14.90
C ALA A 122 -17.05 5.63 -16.09
N PRO A 123 -17.72 5.40 -17.26
CA PRO A 123 -17.09 4.88 -18.47
C PRO A 123 -15.90 5.74 -18.94
N ASP A 124 -14.83 5.09 -19.41
CA ASP A 124 -13.61 5.78 -19.85
C ASP A 124 -13.81 6.63 -21.13
N ASN A 125 -14.84 6.32 -21.92
CA ASN A 125 -15.16 7.02 -23.16
C ASN A 125 -16.08 8.24 -22.98
N LEU A 126 -16.37 8.66 -21.74
CA LEU A 126 -17.20 9.84 -21.52
C LEU A 126 -16.48 11.13 -21.96
N PRO A 127 -17.19 12.04 -22.64
CA PRO A 127 -16.67 13.37 -22.90
C PRO A 127 -16.46 14.10 -21.54
N ASP A 128 -15.43 14.95 -21.47
CA ASP A 128 -15.05 15.67 -20.22
C ASP A 128 -14.55 14.77 -19.07
N ARG A 129 -13.91 13.64 -19.36
CA ARG A 129 -13.31 12.74 -18.37
C ARG A 129 -12.44 13.50 -17.35
N LEU A 130 -11.60 14.42 -17.80
CA LEU A 130 -10.76 15.28 -16.96
C LEU A 130 -11.55 16.04 -15.88
N ARG A 131 -12.80 16.39 -16.17
CA ARG A 131 -13.66 17.09 -15.20
C ARG A 131 -14.18 16.16 -14.13
N LEU A 132 -14.50 14.91 -14.49
CA LEU A 132 -14.84 13.88 -13.50
C LEU A 132 -13.67 13.57 -12.59
N GLU A 133 -12.46 13.48 -13.13
CA GLU A 133 -11.23 13.25 -12.37
C GLU A 133 -10.91 14.40 -11.41
N ARG A 134 -11.03 15.65 -11.85
CA ARG A 134 -10.92 16.81 -10.94
C ARG A 134 -11.97 16.79 -9.83
N LYS A 135 -13.20 16.37 -10.14
CA LYS A 135 -14.26 16.23 -9.13
C LYS A 135 -13.95 15.11 -8.16
N LEU A 136 -13.43 13.99 -8.64
CA LEU A 136 -12.97 12.87 -7.83
C LEU A 136 -11.88 13.33 -6.84
N ASP A 137 -10.83 14.01 -7.33
CA ASP A 137 -9.75 14.54 -6.50
C ASP A 137 -10.27 15.55 -5.45
N GLN A 138 -11.18 16.45 -5.84
CA GLN A 138 -11.79 17.41 -4.91
C GLN A 138 -12.58 16.72 -3.79
N LEU A 139 -13.38 15.72 -4.11
CA LEU A 139 -14.15 14.97 -3.11
C LEU A 139 -13.23 14.12 -2.23
N ALA A 140 -12.23 13.49 -2.83
CA ALA A 140 -11.24 12.71 -2.13
C ALA A 140 -10.43 13.54 -1.12
N ASP A 141 -9.96 14.72 -1.49
CA ASP A 141 -9.28 15.68 -0.59
C ASP A 141 -10.21 16.12 0.56
N SER A 142 -11.50 16.27 0.26
CA SER A 142 -12.49 16.67 1.26
C SER A 142 -12.76 15.54 2.25
N ILE A 143 -12.92 14.30 1.76
CA ILE A 143 -13.15 13.09 2.58
C ILE A 143 -11.92 12.81 3.45
N TYR A 144 -10.73 13.00 2.89
CA TYR A 144 -9.47 12.86 3.60
C TYR A 144 -9.39 13.72 4.86
N ARG A 145 -9.92 14.96 4.80
CA ARG A 145 -10.00 15.83 5.98
C ARG A 145 -10.89 15.24 7.08
N TYR A 146 -12.02 14.64 6.72
CA TYR A 146 -12.89 13.94 7.68
C TYR A 146 -12.23 12.68 8.26
N ASP A 147 -11.44 11.95 7.47
CA ASP A 147 -10.65 10.81 7.94
C ASP A 147 -9.60 11.24 8.99
N LEU A 148 -8.95 12.39 8.78
CA LEU A 148 -8.04 12.98 9.78
C LEU A 148 -8.76 13.39 11.07
N GLU A 149 -10.01 13.88 10.97
CA GLU A 149 -10.78 14.40 12.11
C GLU A 149 -11.47 13.30 12.93
N GLY A 150 -11.51 12.03 12.47
CA GLY A 150 -12.08 10.96 13.28
C GLY A 150 -12.63 9.73 12.58
N LEU A 151 -12.82 9.72 11.25
CA LEU A 151 -13.26 8.51 10.54
C LEU A 151 -12.22 7.38 10.64
N GLY A 152 -10.94 7.73 10.72
CA GLY A 152 -9.83 6.78 10.86
C GLY A 152 -9.77 6.09 12.23
N SER A 153 -10.30 6.73 13.29
CA SER A 153 -10.18 6.22 14.67
C SER A 153 -11.05 4.98 14.96
N GLN A 154 -12.15 4.76 14.22
CA GLN A 154 -13.01 3.57 14.40
C GLN A 154 -12.49 2.32 13.67
N ALA A 155 -11.63 2.46 12.68
CA ALA A 155 -10.92 1.32 12.08
C ALA A 155 -9.89 0.71 13.05
N ALA A 156 -9.54 1.40 14.11
CA ALA A 156 -8.57 0.97 15.14
C ALA A 156 -9.09 -0.13 16.10
N GLN A 157 -10.33 -0.60 15.96
CA GLN A 157 -10.85 -1.70 16.79
C GLN A 157 -10.54 -3.11 16.25
N GLN A 158 -9.81 -3.22 15.16
CA GLN A 158 -9.28 -4.51 14.70
C GLN A 158 -7.78 -4.56 15.00
N GLU A 159 -7.34 -5.64 15.63
CA GLU A 159 -5.99 -5.94 16.13
C GLU A 159 -4.87 -5.98 15.05
N VAL A 160 -4.92 -5.10 14.06
CA VAL A 160 -3.81 -4.97 13.11
C VAL A 160 -2.77 -4.06 13.71
N VAL A 161 -1.63 -4.62 14.05
CA VAL A 161 -0.47 -3.82 14.45
C VAL A 161 0.11 -3.17 13.20
N TYR A 162 -0.01 -1.86 13.11
CA TYR A 162 0.63 -1.07 12.08
C TYR A 162 1.98 -0.53 12.56
N ASP A 163 2.95 -0.52 11.65
CA ASP A 163 4.22 0.15 11.88
C ASP A 163 4.04 1.66 11.68
N LYS A 164 4.73 2.46 12.48
CA LYS A 164 4.78 3.91 12.22
C LYS A 164 5.74 4.20 11.07
N SER A 165 5.30 5.01 10.08
CA SER A 165 6.22 5.47 9.03
C SER A 165 7.39 6.25 9.66
N PRO A 166 8.64 5.85 9.39
CA PRO A 166 9.81 6.47 10.04
C PRO A 166 10.12 7.86 9.50
N LEU A 167 9.55 8.26 8.37
CA LEU A 167 9.89 9.47 7.64
C LEU A 167 8.80 10.54 7.63
N ASP A 168 7.57 10.25 8.10
CA ASP A 168 6.44 11.21 8.14
C ASP A 168 6.82 12.59 8.73
N SER A 169 7.61 12.61 9.79
CA SER A 169 8.01 13.86 10.45
C SER A 169 9.22 14.53 9.83
N ILE A 170 9.99 13.83 9.00
CA ILE A 170 11.26 14.31 8.45
C ILE A 170 11.02 15.27 7.29
N LEU A 171 10.01 15.00 6.47
CA LEU A 171 9.64 15.87 5.36
C LEU A 171 9.08 17.24 5.80
N GLU A 172 8.58 17.32 7.03
CA GLU A 172 8.15 18.59 7.63
C GLU A 172 9.31 19.42 8.22
N MET A 173 10.52 18.84 8.30
CA MET A 173 11.69 19.49 8.88
C MET A 173 12.53 20.20 7.83
N THR A 174 13.32 21.18 8.27
CA THR A 174 14.34 21.85 7.45
C THR A 174 15.70 21.46 7.99
N PHE A 175 16.58 21.03 7.11
CA PHE A 175 17.96 20.69 7.45
C PHE A 175 18.91 21.71 6.86
N PRO A 176 20.03 22.00 7.53
CA PRO A 176 21.06 22.86 6.96
C PRO A 176 21.71 22.15 5.76
N SER A 177 21.96 22.88 4.68
CA SER A 177 22.81 22.41 3.60
C SER A 177 24.30 22.51 3.99
N ASP A 178 25.12 21.57 3.51
CA ASP A 178 26.57 21.71 3.57
C ASP A 178 27.12 22.00 2.16
N PRO A 179 27.42 23.26 1.84
CA PRO A 179 27.90 23.64 0.51
C PRO A 179 29.21 22.94 0.12
N ARG A 180 29.99 22.43 1.09
CA ARG A 180 31.24 21.69 0.83
C ARG A 180 30.99 20.35 0.13
N LEU A 181 29.78 19.83 0.21
CA LEU A 181 29.37 18.60 -0.49
C LEU A 181 29.16 18.82 -2.00
N ARG A 182 28.90 20.05 -2.43
CA ARG A 182 28.54 20.36 -3.83
C ARG A 182 29.54 19.85 -4.86
N PRO A 183 30.87 20.07 -4.74
CA PRO A 183 31.83 19.59 -5.73
C PRO A 183 31.82 18.05 -5.85
N LYS A 184 31.75 17.36 -4.70
CA LYS A 184 31.68 15.91 -4.62
C LYS A 184 30.40 15.39 -5.29
N VAL A 185 29.25 15.93 -4.91
CA VAL A 185 27.94 15.49 -5.45
C VAL A 185 27.85 15.77 -6.95
N LYS A 186 28.40 16.86 -7.42
CA LYS A 186 28.49 17.15 -8.87
C LYS A 186 29.32 16.14 -9.63
N GLU A 187 30.46 15.71 -9.08
CA GLU A 187 31.28 14.64 -9.64
C GLU A 187 30.53 13.30 -9.66
N GLU A 188 29.88 12.94 -8.55
CA GLU A 188 29.06 11.74 -8.41
C GLU A 188 27.95 11.69 -9.45
N ILE A 189 27.20 12.80 -9.64
CA ILE A 189 26.16 12.90 -10.66
C ILE A 189 26.76 12.71 -12.07
N GLY A 190 27.88 13.34 -12.34
CA GLY A 190 28.55 13.23 -13.64
C GLY A 190 29.03 11.81 -13.95
N ALA A 191 29.38 11.01 -12.93
CA ALA A 191 29.80 9.62 -13.05
C ALA A 191 28.63 8.61 -13.02
N THR A 192 27.43 9.05 -12.67
CA THR A 192 26.26 8.18 -12.41
C THR A 192 25.33 8.09 -13.62
N THR A 193 25.03 6.88 -14.08
CA THR A 193 23.93 6.64 -15.03
C THR A 193 22.60 6.59 -14.28
N SER A 194 21.65 7.47 -14.62
CA SER A 194 20.32 7.54 -14.01
C SER A 194 19.25 7.75 -15.07
N GLN A 195 18.09 7.12 -14.87
CA GLN A 195 16.88 7.37 -15.68
C GLN A 195 16.15 8.63 -15.21
N LEU A 196 16.33 9.01 -13.92
CA LEU A 196 15.89 10.31 -13.42
C LEU A 196 16.95 11.36 -13.68
N PRO A 197 16.58 12.59 -14.06
CA PRO A 197 17.49 13.73 -13.99
C PRO A 197 18.00 13.89 -12.54
N LEU A 198 19.27 14.16 -12.36
CA LEU A 198 19.88 14.42 -11.05
C LEU A 198 20.40 15.85 -11.00
N ASP A 199 20.33 16.46 -9.83
CA ASP A 199 20.70 17.87 -9.59
C ASP A 199 21.48 17.98 -8.26
N GLU A 200 22.24 19.08 -8.05
CA GLU A 200 23.05 19.32 -6.86
C GLU A 200 22.69 20.62 -6.11
N ASN A 201 21.41 20.97 -6.05
CA ASN A 201 20.97 22.19 -5.35
C ASN A 201 20.98 22.04 -3.81
N ASP A 202 20.83 23.18 -3.10
CA ASP A 202 20.91 23.22 -1.64
C ASP A 202 19.87 22.34 -0.93
N ALA A 203 18.69 22.16 -1.51
CA ALA A 203 17.66 21.29 -0.94
C ALA A 203 18.11 19.81 -0.95
N ILE A 204 18.72 19.34 -2.04
CA ILE A 204 19.26 17.98 -2.16
C ILE A 204 20.46 17.83 -1.21
N LEU A 205 21.38 18.79 -1.17
CA LEU A 205 22.54 18.76 -0.28
C LEU A 205 22.15 18.71 1.18
N SER A 206 21.04 19.36 1.58
CA SER A 206 20.54 19.32 2.95
C SER A 206 20.08 17.91 3.36
N TYR A 207 19.46 17.14 2.45
CA TYR A 207 19.07 15.76 2.71
C TYR A 207 20.25 14.80 2.68
N ILE A 208 21.23 14.99 1.78
CA ILE A 208 22.48 14.22 1.81
C ILE A 208 23.19 14.45 3.15
N HIS A 209 23.28 15.70 3.60
CA HIS A 209 23.84 16.03 4.91
C HIS A 209 23.07 15.35 6.04
N TYR A 210 21.74 15.45 6.06
CA TYR A 210 20.89 14.83 7.07
C TYR A 210 21.07 13.30 7.13
N PHE A 211 21.01 12.62 5.99
CA PHE A 211 21.18 11.16 5.92
C PHE A 211 22.60 10.70 6.25
N SER A 212 23.57 11.62 6.26
CA SER A 212 24.94 11.38 6.72
C SER A 212 25.11 11.56 8.23
N THR A 213 24.13 12.17 8.94
CA THR A 213 24.14 12.26 10.42
C THR A 213 23.80 10.92 11.06
N ASP A 214 24.19 10.69 12.31
CA ASP A 214 23.91 9.45 13.05
C ASP A 214 22.43 9.05 13.04
N ARG A 215 21.54 10.03 13.19
CA ARG A 215 20.09 9.79 13.19
C ARG A 215 19.56 9.47 11.79
N GLY A 216 19.89 10.29 10.82
CA GLY A 216 19.46 10.11 9.45
C GLY A 216 20.01 8.82 8.85
N ARG A 217 21.29 8.53 9.12
CA ARG A 217 21.96 7.31 8.68
C ARG A 217 21.31 6.04 9.19
N LYS A 218 20.90 5.99 10.47
CA LYS A 218 20.19 4.83 11.03
C LYS A 218 18.89 4.55 10.28
N ILE A 219 18.13 5.60 9.97
CA ILE A 219 16.86 5.50 9.23
C ILE A 219 17.12 5.04 7.79
N LEU A 220 18.10 5.65 7.14
CA LEU A 220 18.52 5.30 5.78
C LEU A 220 18.92 3.82 5.69
N ILE A 221 19.85 3.38 6.53
CA ILE A 221 20.35 2.00 6.53
C ILE A 221 19.24 0.99 6.81
N ALA A 222 18.39 1.26 7.81
CA ALA A 222 17.30 0.35 8.16
C ALA A 222 16.33 0.13 6.99
N GLY A 223 16.01 1.17 6.22
CA GLY A 223 15.16 1.04 5.05
C GLY A 223 15.88 0.40 3.86
N LEU A 224 17.13 0.78 3.59
CA LEU A 224 17.92 0.17 2.53
C LEU A 224 18.10 -1.34 2.74
N ARG A 225 18.36 -1.79 3.98
CA ARG A 225 18.42 -3.23 4.28
C ARG A 225 17.11 -3.93 3.92
N ARG A 226 15.97 -3.40 4.40
CA ARG A 226 14.64 -3.96 4.07
C ARG A 226 14.34 -3.93 2.58
N SER A 227 14.88 -2.94 1.83
CA SER A 227 14.67 -2.86 0.38
C SER A 227 15.15 -4.13 -0.33
N GLY A 228 16.15 -4.84 0.21
CA GLY A 228 16.65 -6.11 -0.33
C GLY A 228 15.54 -7.13 -0.52
N ARG A 229 14.59 -7.21 0.42
CA ARG A 229 13.44 -8.13 0.36
C ARG A 229 12.57 -7.92 -0.87
N TYR A 230 12.41 -6.68 -1.31
CA TYR A 230 11.44 -6.31 -2.34
C TYR A 230 12.07 -5.80 -3.63
N ARG A 231 13.37 -5.50 -3.62
CA ARG A 231 14.08 -4.89 -4.76
C ARG A 231 13.88 -5.63 -6.09
N PRO A 232 14.03 -6.96 -6.18
CA PRO A 232 13.82 -7.67 -7.46
C PRO A 232 12.38 -7.53 -7.96
N LEU A 233 11.40 -7.63 -7.07
CA LEU A 233 9.98 -7.46 -7.37
C LEU A 233 9.67 -6.05 -7.84
N VAL A 234 10.09 -5.03 -7.07
CA VAL A 234 9.84 -3.63 -7.37
C VAL A 234 10.47 -3.22 -8.69
N GLN A 235 11.74 -3.55 -8.91
CA GLN A 235 12.44 -3.19 -10.15
C GLN A 235 11.81 -3.82 -11.38
N ARG A 236 11.41 -5.10 -11.31
CA ARG A 236 10.69 -5.75 -12.41
C ARG A 236 9.39 -5.00 -12.75
N ILE A 237 8.59 -4.65 -11.73
CA ILE A 237 7.31 -3.96 -11.95
C ILE A 237 7.52 -2.55 -12.49
N LEU A 238 8.51 -1.80 -12.00
CA LEU A 238 8.85 -0.48 -12.54
C LEU A 238 9.27 -0.56 -14.01
N ASP A 239 10.08 -1.59 -14.37
CA ASP A 239 10.47 -1.84 -15.77
C ASP A 239 9.26 -2.19 -16.64
N ASP A 240 8.35 -3.06 -16.15
CA ASP A 240 7.13 -3.48 -16.86
C ASP A 240 6.22 -2.29 -17.18
N GLU A 241 6.14 -1.31 -16.28
CA GLU A 241 5.29 -0.10 -16.43
C GLU A 241 6.06 1.10 -17.01
N GLY A 242 7.33 0.93 -17.41
CA GLY A 242 8.15 2.00 -18.02
C GLY A 242 8.53 3.14 -17.07
N VAL A 243 8.59 2.87 -15.78
CA VAL A 243 8.91 3.83 -14.72
C VAL A 243 10.39 3.73 -14.33
N PRO A 244 11.11 4.84 -14.11
CA PRO A 244 12.51 4.82 -13.69
C PRO A 244 12.74 3.97 -12.44
N ARG A 245 13.75 3.09 -12.49
CA ARG A 245 14.10 2.20 -11.38
C ARG A 245 14.47 2.95 -10.11
N GLU A 246 14.95 4.17 -10.23
CA GLU A 246 15.29 5.06 -9.11
C GLU A 246 14.07 5.42 -8.26
N LEU A 247 12.85 5.34 -8.82
CA LEU A 247 11.62 5.59 -8.06
C LEU A 247 11.31 4.51 -7.01
N ILE A 248 12.13 3.45 -6.91
CA ILE A 248 12.15 2.57 -5.73
C ILE A 248 12.42 3.36 -4.44
N TYR A 249 13.21 4.45 -4.51
CA TYR A 249 13.51 5.27 -3.33
C TYR A 249 12.32 6.11 -2.84
N LEU A 250 11.26 6.20 -3.63
CA LEU A 250 9.97 6.73 -3.19
C LEU A 250 9.39 5.84 -2.06
N ALA A 251 9.40 4.51 -2.21
CA ALA A 251 8.99 3.59 -1.15
C ALA A 251 9.88 3.70 0.11
N GLN A 252 11.16 4.09 -0.05
CA GLN A 252 12.03 4.40 1.07
C GLN A 252 11.53 5.62 1.86
N ILE A 253 11.15 6.68 1.16
CA ILE A 253 10.64 7.93 1.77
C ILE A 253 9.25 7.71 2.37
N GLU A 254 8.37 6.97 1.71
CA GLU A 254 7.01 6.72 2.18
C GLU A 254 6.95 5.88 3.46
N SER A 255 7.72 4.79 3.52
CA SER A 255 7.59 3.83 4.62
C SER A 255 8.90 3.21 5.10
N GLY A 256 10.03 3.46 4.41
CA GLY A 256 11.24 2.68 4.61
C GLY A 256 11.02 1.19 4.30
N PHE A 257 10.23 0.85 3.30
CA PHE A 257 9.88 -0.51 2.87
C PHE A 257 9.13 -1.34 3.93
N LEU A 258 8.30 -0.72 4.76
CA LEU A 258 7.44 -1.43 5.71
C LEU A 258 6.05 -1.70 5.08
N PRO A 259 5.68 -2.97 4.82
CA PRO A 259 4.40 -3.28 4.19
C PRO A 259 3.18 -2.90 5.03
N ARG A 260 3.34 -2.86 6.35
CA ARG A 260 2.29 -2.49 7.30
C ARG A 260 2.47 -1.09 7.89
N ALA A 261 3.21 -0.22 7.21
CA ALA A 261 3.32 1.17 7.63
C ALA A 261 1.98 1.89 7.54
N ARG A 262 1.73 2.76 8.53
CA ARG A 262 0.58 3.67 8.53
C ARG A 262 1.03 5.07 8.94
N SER A 263 0.66 6.06 8.14
CA SER A 263 0.90 7.47 8.45
C SER A 263 -0.19 8.05 9.35
N ASN A 264 0.08 9.21 9.93
CA ASN A 264 -0.91 10.00 10.66
C ASN A 264 -2.08 10.43 9.76
N LYS A 265 -1.86 10.45 8.45
CA LYS A 265 -2.83 10.82 7.41
C LYS A 265 -3.62 9.62 6.86
N SER A 266 -3.61 8.47 7.55
CA SER A 266 -4.31 7.24 7.15
C SER A 266 -3.87 6.63 5.81
N ALA A 267 -2.73 7.05 5.29
CA ALA A 267 -2.07 6.35 4.21
C ALA A 267 -1.42 5.06 4.75
N VAL A 268 -1.46 3.96 4.00
CA VAL A 268 -0.97 2.67 4.46
C VAL A 268 -0.15 1.94 3.41
N GLY A 269 0.71 1.04 3.89
CA GLY A 269 1.50 0.14 3.07
C GLY A 269 2.86 0.72 2.69
N MET A 270 3.60 -0.05 1.93
CA MET A 270 4.95 0.29 1.49
C MET A 270 4.99 1.58 0.66
N TRP A 271 3.92 1.85 -0.10
CA TRP A 271 3.74 2.97 -1.02
C TRP A 271 2.79 4.05 -0.50
N GLN A 272 2.32 3.94 0.75
CA GLN A 272 1.48 4.91 1.44
C GLN A 272 0.24 5.37 0.65
N PHE A 273 -0.49 4.39 0.09
CA PHE A 273 -1.76 4.71 -0.56
C PHE A 273 -2.83 5.13 0.45
N VAL A 274 -3.46 6.27 0.20
CA VAL A 274 -4.76 6.59 0.80
C VAL A 274 -5.85 5.74 0.14
N GLN A 275 -6.97 5.54 0.84
CA GLN A 275 -7.99 4.57 0.44
C GLN A 275 -8.53 4.78 -0.98
N PHE A 276 -8.92 6.02 -1.30
CA PHE A 276 -9.51 6.32 -2.60
C PHE A 276 -8.52 6.16 -3.75
N ARG A 277 -7.28 6.62 -3.57
CA ARG A 277 -6.23 6.49 -4.59
C ARG A 277 -5.88 5.02 -4.83
N GLY A 278 -5.81 4.23 -3.76
CA GLY A 278 -5.63 2.78 -3.88
C GLY A 278 -6.72 2.13 -4.71
N ARG A 279 -8.00 2.47 -4.48
CA ARG A 279 -9.14 1.95 -5.26
C ARG A 279 -9.07 2.32 -6.74
N GLN A 280 -8.66 3.54 -7.06
CA GLN A 280 -8.48 4.00 -8.45
C GLN A 280 -7.50 3.10 -9.22
N TYR A 281 -6.48 2.58 -8.53
CA TYR A 281 -5.47 1.67 -9.09
C TYR A 281 -5.72 0.19 -8.75
N GLY A 282 -6.95 -0.18 -8.39
CA GLY A 282 -7.39 -1.57 -8.21
C GLY A 282 -7.02 -2.20 -6.87
N LEU A 283 -6.59 -1.43 -5.86
CA LEU A 283 -6.31 -1.93 -4.52
C LEU A 283 -7.61 -2.05 -3.72
N LEU A 284 -8.11 -3.28 -3.59
CA LEU A 284 -9.36 -3.57 -2.93
C LEU A 284 -9.20 -3.65 -1.41
N GLN A 285 -10.25 -3.29 -0.70
CA GLN A 285 -10.32 -3.35 0.76
C GLN A 285 -11.61 -4.05 1.18
N SER A 286 -11.49 -4.93 2.16
CA SER A 286 -12.59 -5.64 2.79
C SER A 286 -12.41 -5.64 4.31
N PRO A 287 -13.40 -6.09 5.09
CA PRO A 287 -13.22 -6.24 6.54
C PRO A 287 -12.09 -7.21 6.95
N GLY A 288 -11.59 -8.03 6.03
CA GLY A 288 -10.55 -9.06 6.28
C GLY A 288 -9.26 -8.82 5.52
N THR A 289 -9.25 -7.97 4.49
CA THR A 289 -8.09 -7.75 3.63
C THR A 289 -7.94 -6.28 3.23
N ASP A 290 -6.69 -5.84 3.04
CA ASP A 290 -6.35 -4.53 2.47
C ASP A 290 -5.19 -4.69 1.49
N ASP A 291 -5.47 -4.59 0.17
CA ASP A 291 -4.47 -4.77 -0.89
C ASP A 291 -3.37 -3.69 -0.88
N ARG A 292 -3.58 -2.55 -0.22
CA ARG A 292 -2.55 -1.51 -0.06
C ARG A 292 -1.35 -1.99 0.76
N LEU A 293 -1.56 -3.03 1.59
CA LEU A 293 -0.52 -3.68 2.40
C LEU A 293 0.22 -4.77 1.61
N ASP A 294 -0.31 -5.21 0.46
CA ASP A 294 0.34 -6.21 -0.38
C ASP A 294 1.49 -5.58 -1.17
N PRO A 295 2.76 -6.02 -0.99
CA PRO A 295 3.91 -5.40 -1.64
C PRO A 295 3.84 -5.45 -3.18
N GLU A 296 3.33 -6.52 -3.77
CA GLU A 296 3.27 -6.66 -5.23
C GLU A 296 2.15 -5.82 -5.82
N LYS A 297 0.92 -5.97 -5.28
CA LYS A 297 -0.25 -5.21 -5.75
C LYS A 297 -0.03 -3.71 -5.59
N ALA A 298 0.46 -3.29 -4.41
CA ALA A 298 0.74 -1.88 -4.14
C ALA A 298 1.86 -1.32 -5.02
N THR A 299 2.90 -2.10 -5.32
CA THR A 299 3.97 -1.66 -6.25
C THR A 299 3.43 -1.48 -7.67
N ARG A 300 2.59 -2.41 -8.15
CA ARG A 300 1.97 -2.30 -9.48
C ARG A 300 1.05 -1.09 -9.58
N ALA A 301 0.28 -0.83 -8.53
CA ALA A 301 -0.55 0.36 -8.42
C ALA A 301 0.28 1.65 -8.40
N ALA A 302 1.39 1.68 -7.64
CA ALA A 302 2.28 2.84 -7.56
C ALA A 302 2.98 3.13 -8.89
N ALA A 303 3.45 2.09 -9.58
CA ALA A 303 4.08 2.23 -10.88
C ALA A 303 3.10 2.81 -11.93
N LYS A 304 1.86 2.29 -11.97
CA LYS A 304 0.82 2.84 -12.84
C LYS A 304 0.49 4.29 -12.50
N HIS A 305 0.34 4.60 -11.22
CA HIS A 305 0.06 5.96 -10.80
C HIS A 305 1.18 6.93 -11.18
N LEU A 306 2.44 6.55 -10.98
CA LEU A 306 3.60 7.33 -11.39
C LEU A 306 3.69 7.51 -12.91
N HIS A 307 3.37 6.46 -13.68
CA HIS A 307 3.28 6.52 -15.13
C HIS A 307 2.22 7.54 -15.58
N ASP A 308 1.00 7.49 -14.99
CA ASP A 308 -0.09 8.40 -15.33
C ASP A 308 0.26 9.85 -14.98
N LEU A 309 0.88 10.08 -13.81
CA LEU A 309 1.35 11.40 -13.41
C LEU A 309 2.44 11.93 -14.35
N TYR A 310 3.34 11.06 -14.81
CA TYR A 310 4.33 11.47 -15.80
C TYR A 310 3.69 11.78 -17.16
N ALA A 311 2.70 11.00 -17.58
CA ALA A 311 1.94 11.28 -18.79
C ALA A 311 1.21 12.63 -18.72
N GLU A 312 0.74 13.04 -17.55
CA GLU A 312 0.07 14.31 -17.30
C GLU A 312 1.04 15.50 -17.28
N PHE A 313 2.12 15.40 -16.53
CA PHE A 313 3.02 16.55 -16.30
C PHE A 313 4.24 16.59 -17.21
N GLY A 314 4.61 15.48 -17.86
CA GLY A 314 5.80 15.38 -18.73
C GLY A 314 7.14 15.52 -18.02
N ASP A 315 7.14 15.59 -16.68
CA ASP A 315 8.31 15.82 -15.83
C ASP A 315 8.26 14.92 -14.59
N TRP A 316 9.35 14.20 -14.29
CA TRP A 316 9.39 13.29 -13.16
C TRP A 316 9.38 14.00 -11.80
N TYR A 317 9.92 15.21 -11.69
CA TYR A 317 9.88 15.94 -10.44
C TYR A 317 8.47 16.43 -10.12
N LEU A 318 7.72 16.89 -11.13
CA LEU A 318 6.32 17.24 -10.99
C LEU A 318 5.46 16.00 -10.72
N ALA A 319 5.77 14.86 -11.37
CA ALA A 319 5.09 13.60 -11.11
C ALA A 319 5.31 13.11 -9.66
N MET A 320 6.54 13.18 -9.13
CA MET A 320 6.81 12.87 -7.73
C MET A 320 6.09 13.84 -6.77
N ALA A 321 6.08 15.13 -7.08
CA ALA A 321 5.35 16.12 -6.30
C ALA A 321 3.84 15.83 -6.29
N ALA A 322 3.27 15.48 -7.45
CA ALA A 322 1.87 15.11 -7.61
C ALA A 322 1.52 13.78 -6.92
N TYR A 323 2.45 12.84 -6.86
CA TYR A 323 2.27 11.62 -6.06
C TYR A 323 2.05 11.94 -4.58
N ASN A 324 2.82 12.87 -4.03
CA ASN A 324 2.77 13.27 -2.62
C ASN A 324 1.54 14.14 -2.30
N CYS A 325 1.30 15.25 -3.02
CA CYS A 325 0.23 16.20 -2.69
C CYS A 325 -1.03 16.10 -3.56
N GLY A 326 -1.02 15.18 -4.54
CA GLY A 326 -2.10 15.02 -5.53
C GLY A 326 -1.90 15.89 -6.78
N PRO A 327 -2.34 15.43 -7.97
CA PRO A 327 -2.19 16.15 -9.24
C PRO A 327 -2.80 17.55 -9.19
N GLY A 328 -4.01 17.70 -8.67
CA GLY A 328 -4.65 19.01 -8.56
C GLY A 328 -3.91 20.02 -7.65
N CYS A 329 -3.03 19.55 -6.77
CA CYS A 329 -2.14 20.44 -5.98
C CYS A 329 -1.08 21.07 -6.89
N VAL A 330 -0.45 20.27 -7.73
CA VAL A 330 0.59 20.71 -8.67
C VAL A 330 -0.03 21.56 -9.77
N GLU A 331 -1.16 21.15 -10.37
CA GLU A 331 -1.89 21.94 -11.37
C GLU A 331 -2.18 23.35 -10.87
N ARG A 332 -2.77 23.50 -9.68
CA ARG A 332 -3.06 24.81 -9.09
C ARG A 332 -1.80 25.64 -8.84
N ALA A 333 -0.68 25.00 -8.50
CA ALA A 333 0.58 25.71 -8.34
C ALA A 333 1.12 26.22 -9.69
N VAL A 334 1.03 25.41 -10.74
CA VAL A 334 1.38 25.77 -12.12
C VAL A 334 0.47 26.89 -12.64
N GLU A 335 -0.85 26.76 -12.51
CA GLU A 335 -1.82 27.77 -12.91
C GLU A 335 -1.58 29.13 -12.24
N ARG A 336 -1.29 29.11 -10.93
CA ARG A 336 -1.05 30.32 -10.15
C ARG A 336 0.25 31.04 -10.51
N THR A 337 1.28 30.29 -10.91
CA THR A 337 2.62 30.84 -11.14
C THR A 337 2.97 30.98 -12.61
N GLY A 338 2.34 30.20 -13.50
CA GLY A 338 2.68 30.07 -14.90
C GLY A 338 3.93 29.22 -15.17
N PHE A 339 4.49 28.53 -14.15
CA PHE A 339 5.69 27.71 -14.28
C PHE A 339 5.36 26.23 -14.08
N ALA A 340 5.67 25.41 -15.06
CA ALA A 340 5.63 23.95 -14.97
C ALA A 340 7.04 23.41 -14.67
N ASP A 341 7.64 23.86 -13.58
CA ASP A 341 8.96 23.49 -13.11
C ASP A 341 8.94 23.32 -11.59
N PHE A 342 9.33 22.13 -11.12
CA PHE A 342 9.27 21.80 -9.69
C PHE A 342 10.09 22.77 -8.83
N TRP A 343 11.32 23.12 -9.26
CA TRP A 343 12.20 23.98 -8.47
C TRP A 343 11.65 25.40 -8.38
N GLU A 344 11.08 25.91 -9.47
CA GLU A 344 10.41 27.21 -9.46
C GLU A 344 9.19 27.20 -8.50
N LEU A 345 8.37 26.14 -8.54
CA LEU A 345 7.23 26.02 -7.64
C LEU A 345 7.65 25.92 -6.17
N ALA A 346 8.69 25.13 -5.87
CA ALA A 346 9.23 24.99 -4.53
C ALA A 346 9.84 26.30 -4.00
N ASN A 347 10.66 26.98 -4.81
CA ASN A 347 11.33 28.25 -4.46
C ASN A 347 10.32 29.39 -4.21
N ARG A 348 9.17 29.35 -4.90
CA ARG A 348 8.07 30.33 -4.71
C ARG A 348 7.17 29.99 -3.53
N ASN A 349 7.44 28.90 -2.81
CA ASN A 349 6.64 28.43 -1.66
C ASN A 349 5.15 28.26 -2.01
N VAL A 350 4.84 27.76 -3.22
CA VAL A 350 3.46 27.50 -3.66
C VAL A 350 3.05 26.05 -3.50
N LEU A 351 4.00 25.16 -3.22
CA LEU A 351 3.77 23.77 -2.83
C LEU A 351 3.71 23.62 -1.31
N PRO A 352 2.99 22.60 -0.78
CA PRO A 352 3.11 22.22 0.61
C PRO A 352 4.58 21.95 0.98
N ARG A 353 4.97 22.27 2.21
CA ARG A 353 6.36 22.09 2.67
C ARG A 353 6.82 20.64 2.56
N GLU A 354 5.97 19.70 2.93
CA GLU A 354 6.23 18.27 2.77
C GLU A 354 6.57 17.94 1.32
N THR A 355 5.78 18.43 0.36
CA THR A 355 5.98 18.19 -1.07
C THR A 355 7.24 18.85 -1.60
N ALA A 356 7.54 20.10 -1.18
CA ALA A 356 8.76 20.79 -1.56
C ALA A 356 10.02 20.06 -1.06
N ASN A 357 9.92 19.30 0.03
CA ASN A 357 10.99 18.49 0.60
C ASN A 357 11.05 17.06 0.06
N TYR A 358 9.95 16.55 -0.51
CA TYR A 358 9.79 15.16 -0.97
C TYR A 358 10.74 14.80 -2.12
N VAL A 359 10.73 15.61 -3.17
CA VAL A 359 11.58 15.40 -4.36
C VAL A 359 13.07 15.49 -4.01
N PRO A 360 13.55 16.53 -3.31
CA PRO A 360 14.95 16.59 -2.88
C PRO A 360 15.40 15.39 -2.06
N ALA A 361 14.53 14.87 -1.17
CA ALA A 361 14.84 13.68 -0.36
C ALA A 361 15.03 12.43 -1.22
N ILE A 362 14.18 12.21 -2.22
CA ILE A 362 14.29 11.07 -3.15
C ILE A 362 15.56 11.17 -3.98
N LEU A 363 15.88 12.37 -4.50
CA LEU A 363 17.08 12.58 -5.30
C LEU A 363 18.35 12.41 -4.45
N ALA A 364 18.37 12.89 -3.22
CA ALA A 364 19.47 12.66 -2.29
C ALA A 364 19.71 11.16 -2.05
N LEU A 365 18.64 10.40 -1.78
CA LEU A 365 18.73 8.94 -1.64
C LEU A 365 19.23 8.25 -2.90
N THR A 366 18.77 8.70 -4.06
CA THR A 366 19.21 8.17 -5.35
C THR A 366 20.71 8.37 -5.55
N ILE A 367 21.22 9.58 -5.30
CA ILE A 367 22.65 9.90 -5.42
C ILE A 367 23.47 9.04 -4.45
N MET A 368 23.08 9.01 -3.16
CA MET A 368 23.80 8.24 -2.13
C MET A 368 23.83 6.74 -2.43
N ALA A 369 22.71 6.18 -2.85
CA ALA A 369 22.60 4.75 -3.13
C ALA A 369 23.30 4.31 -4.43
N LYS A 370 23.49 5.22 -5.39
CA LYS A 370 24.26 4.98 -6.61
C LYS A 370 25.76 5.16 -6.41
N ASN A 371 26.18 5.82 -5.34
CA ASN A 371 27.57 6.04 -4.96
C ASN A 371 27.85 5.43 -3.56
N PRO A 372 27.61 4.12 -3.36
CA PRO A 372 27.55 3.52 -2.02
C PRO A 372 28.88 3.63 -1.24
N LYS A 373 30.02 3.59 -1.92
CA LYS A 373 31.35 3.70 -1.28
C LYS A 373 31.56 5.07 -0.63
N ASP A 374 31.07 6.13 -1.26
CA ASP A 374 31.26 7.50 -0.80
C ASP A 374 30.43 7.84 0.43
N TYR A 375 29.44 6.98 0.73
CA TYR A 375 28.51 7.10 1.87
C TYR A 375 28.58 5.89 2.81
N GLU A 376 29.60 5.04 2.69
CA GLU A 376 29.80 3.83 3.49
C GLU A 376 28.58 2.89 3.47
N LEU A 377 27.95 2.75 2.32
CA LEU A 377 26.80 1.89 2.08
C LEU A 377 27.18 0.62 1.32
N ASP A 378 28.42 0.49 0.87
CA ASP A 378 28.93 -0.64 0.07
C ASP A 378 29.06 -1.94 0.88
N ALA A 379 29.26 -1.83 2.19
CA ALA A 379 29.28 -2.96 3.12
C ALA A 379 27.90 -3.30 3.72
N LEU A 380 26.81 -2.75 3.16
CA LEU A 380 25.47 -2.96 3.71
C LEU A 380 24.97 -4.38 3.42
N ASP A 381 24.65 -5.11 4.49
CA ASP A 381 24.01 -6.41 4.41
C ASP A 381 22.51 -6.23 4.16
N PHE A 382 22.09 -6.45 2.92
CA PHE A 382 20.69 -6.37 2.49
C PHE A 382 19.91 -7.61 2.95
N ASP A 383 18.68 -7.41 3.40
CA ASP A 383 17.78 -8.53 3.67
C ASP A 383 17.54 -9.35 2.39
N GLN A 384 17.46 -10.67 2.54
CA GLN A 384 17.30 -11.57 1.40
C GLN A 384 15.96 -11.35 0.70
N PRO A 385 15.90 -11.47 -0.64
CA PRO A 385 14.65 -11.38 -1.38
C PRO A 385 13.60 -12.35 -0.86
N VAL A 386 12.34 -11.89 -0.80
CA VAL A 386 11.22 -12.73 -0.42
C VAL A 386 10.91 -13.71 -1.53
N GLU A 387 11.01 -15.00 -1.23
CA GLU A 387 10.59 -16.09 -2.11
C GLU A 387 9.38 -16.80 -1.54
N TYR A 388 8.41 -17.12 -2.38
CA TYR A 388 7.17 -17.80 -1.98
C TYR A 388 6.57 -18.58 -3.13
N ASP A 389 5.67 -19.49 -2.80
CA ASP A 389 4.71 -20.07 -3.73
C ASP A 389 3.33 -19.48 -3.44
N SER A 390 2.45 -19.44 -4.45
CA SER A 390 1.05 -19.04 -4.27
C SER A 390 0.13 -20.24 -4.33
N ILE A 391 -0.89 -20.27 -3.46
CA ILE A 391 -1.98 -21.25 -3.50
C ILE A 391 -3.32 -20.53 -3.46
N GLN A 392 -4.30 -21.04 -4.21
CA GLN A 392 -5.66 -20.53 -4.19
C GLN A 392 -6.47 -21.22 -3.11
N LEU A 393 -7.10 -20.47 -2.22
CA LEU A 393 -7.96 -21.02 -1.18
C LEU A 393 -9.42 -21.11 -1.66
N ASP A 394 -9.97 -22.31 -1.77
CA ASP A 394 -11.38 -22.51 -2.12
C ASP A 394 -12.33 -22.14 -0.98
N THR A 395 -11.87 -22.26 0.25
CA THR A 395 -12.62 -21.95 1.46
C THR A 395 -11.79 -21.17 2.45
N ALA A 396 -12.46 -20.40 3.32
CA ALA A 396 -11.76 -19.66 4.36
C ALA A 396 -11.01 -20.60 5.32
N ALA A 397 -9.78 -20.23 5.67
CA ALA A 397 -8.92 -21.00 6.57
C ALA A 397 -8.23 -20.10 7.59
N SER A 398 -8.08 -20.57 8.84
CA SER A 398 -7.34 -19.86 9.85
C SER A 398 -5.84 -19.83 9.55
N LEU A 399 -5.15 -18.74 9.85
CA LEU A 399 -3.69 -18.65 9.65
C LEU A 399 -2.93 -19.67 10.48
N THR A 400 -3.48 -20.08 11.62
CA THR A 400 -2.89 -21.15 12.45
C THR A 400 -2.98 -22.51 11.76
N LEU A 401 -4.10 -22.83 11.12
CA LEU A 401 -4.23 -24.06 10.31
C LEU A 401 -3.26 -24.01 9.12
N LEU A 402 -3.12 -22.85 8.45
CA LEU A 402 -2.21 -22.67 7.32
C LEU A 402 -0.74 -22.81 7.74
N SER A 403 -0.39 -22.33 8.93
CA SER A 403 0.91 -22.54 9.56
C SER A 403 1.17 -24.03 9.83
N ASP A 404 0.21 -24.73 10.42
CA ASP A 404 0.30 -26.18 10.66
C ASP A 404 0.45 -26.95 9.34
N ALA A 405 -0.36 -26.63 8.33
CA ALA A 405 -0.40 -27.29 7.03
C ALA A 405 0.90 -27.10 6.23
N SER A 406 1.46 -25.91 6.27
CA SER A 406 2.73 -25.60 5.60
C SER A 406 3.96 -26.09 6.37
N ALA A 407 3.80 -26.47 7.64
CA ALA A 407 4.86 -26.78 8.58
C ALA A 407 5.86 -25.62 8.79
N HIS A 408 5.37 -24.36 8.68
CA HIS A 408 6.14 -23.14 8.87
C HIS A 408 5.55 -22.26 9.98
N PRO A 409 6.35 -21.42 10.63
CA PRO A 409 5.89 -20.53 11.69
C PRO A 409 4.76 -19.60 11.21
N LEU A 410 3.79 -19.35 12.12
CA LEU A 410 2.68 -18.43 11.85
C LEU A 410 3.17 -17.02 11.45
N SER A 411 4.26 -16.56 12.05
CA SER A 411 4.88 -15.27 11.73
C SER A 411 5.32 -15.18 10.27
N GLU A 412 5.86 -16.26 9.71
CA GLU A 412 6.28 -16.32 8.32
C GLU A 412 5.07 -16.25 7.36
N ILE A 413 3.99 -17.00 7.67
CA ILE A 413 2.74 -16.90 6.91
C ILE A 413 2.16 -15.49 6.96
N GLN A 414 2.22 -14.82 8.12
CA GLN A 414 1.75 -13.44 8.27
C GLN A 414 2.64 -12.43 7.52
N GLU A 415 3.95 -12.61 7.52
CA GLU A 415 4.90 -11.77 6.80
C GLU A 415 4.73 -11.88 5.28
N LEU A 416 4.44 -13.07 4.77
CA LEU A 416 4.17 -13.30 3.34
C LEU A 416 2.81 -12.73 2.91
N ASN A 417 1.86 -12.58 3.85
CA ASN A 417 0.49 -12.13 3.59
C ASN A 417 0.11 -10.89 4.40
N PRO A 418 0.83 -9.78 4.26
CA PRO A 418 0.59 -8.58 5.07
C PRO A 418 -0.78 -7.94 4.81
N ALA A 419 -1.41 -8.24 3.67
CA ALA A 419 -2.75 -7.77 3.33
C ALA A 419 -3.87 -8.38 4.21
N LEU A 420 -3.61 -9.49 4.90
CA LEU A 420 -4.59 -10.09 5.81
C LEU A 420 -4.68 -9.29 7.11
N LEU A 421 -5.88 -8.76 7.37
CA LEU A 421 -6.19 -7.95 8.56
C LEU A 421 -6.67 -8.79 9.74
N LYS A 422 -7.02 -10.05 9.52
CA LYS A 422 -7.52 -10.98 10.51
C LYS A 422 -6.68 -12.25 10.53
N PRO A 423 -6.69 -13.02 11.63
CA PRO A 423 -6.00 -14.31 11.68
C PRO A 423 -6.71 -15.39 10.84
N MET A 424 -7.27 -14.99 9.69
CA MET A 424 -8.03 -15.84 8.78
C MET A 424 -7.87 -15.33 7.35
N ALA A 425 -7.55 -16.23 6.43
CA ALA A 425 -7.58 -15.96 5.00
C ALA A 425 -8.99 -16.32 4.46
N PRO A 426 -9.65 -15.42 3.72
CA PRO A 426 -10.99 -15.66 3.18
C PRO A 426 -10.96 -16.65 2.00
N ALA A 427 -12.13 -17.21 1.65
CA ALA A 427 -12.29 -17.97 0.41
C ALA A 427 -11.94 -17.08 -0.81
N GLY A 428 -11.33 -17.68 -1.82
CA GLY A 428 -10.87 -16.97 -3.02
C GLY A 428 -9.57 -16.17 -2.82
N TYR A 429 -8.94 -16.21 -1.65
CA TYR A 429 -7.68 -15.50 -1.41
C TYR A 429 -6.50 -16.27 -2.01
N GLU A 430 -5.66 -15.58 -2.75
CA GLU A 430 -4.36 -16.09 -3.20
C GLU A 430 -3.36 -15.99 -2.04
N LEU A 431 -3.17 -17.11 -1.34
CA LEU A 431 -2.29 -17.18 -0.19
C LEU A 431 -0.86 -17.44 -0.63
N ARG A 432 0.08 -16.63 -0.14
CA ARG A 432 1.51 -16.88 -0.26
C ARG A 432 1.96 -17.79 0.87
N VAL A 433 2.65 -18.86 0.51
CA VAL A 433 3.29 -19.80 1.44
C VAL A 433 4.80 -19.83 1.18
N PRO A 434 5.62 -20.26 2.15
CA PRO A 434 7.06 -20.39 1.93
C PRO A 434 7.39 -21.22 0.69
N LYS A 435 8.49 -20.86 0.03
CA LYS A 435 8.93 -21.50 -1.22
C LYS A 435 9.06 -23.01 -1.06
N GLY A 436 8.43 -23.77 -1.97
CA GLY A 436 8.39 -25.24 -1.95
C GLY A 436 7.33 -25.85 -1.03
N ALA A 437 6.56 -25.03 -0.27
CA ALA A 437 5.55 -25.55 0.65
C ALA A 437 4.17 -25.77 0.02
N SER A 438 3.93 -25.27 -1.20
CA SER A 438 2.57 -25.25 -1.83
C SER A 438 1.90 -26.61 -1.88
N ALA A 439 2.57 -27.64 -2.40
CA ALA A 439 2.01 -28.97 -2.57
C ALA A 439 1.68 -29.62 -1.22
N ASN A 440 2.57 -29.51 -0.24
CA ASN A 440 2.37 -30.06 1.10
C ASN A 440 1.24 -29.34 1.82
N THR A 441 1.14 -28.01 1.68
CA THR A 441 0.06 -27.21 2.28
C THR A 441 -1.29 -27.61 1.74
N LEU A 442 -1.45 -27.77 0.43
CA LEU A 442 -2.70 -28.18 -0.20
C LEU A 442 -3.10 -29.59 0.25
N ALA A 443 -2.17 -30.57 0.20
CA ALA A 443 -2.43 -31.94 0.64
C ALA A 443 -2.82 -32.01 2.12
N ALA A 444 -2.20 -31.21 2.98
CA ALA A 444 -2.54 -31.14 4.40
C ALA A 444 -3.92 -30.50 4.63
N LEU A 445 -4.26 -29.42 3.89
CA LEU A 445 -5.57 -28.79 3.95
C LEU A 445 -6.71 -29.73 3.51
N ASP A 446 -6.47 -30.62 2.56
CA ASP A 446 -7.45 -31.58 2.07
C ASP A 446 -7.84 -32.63 3.14
N SER A 447 -6.98 -32.85 4.14
CA SER A 447 -7.30 -33.71 5.28
C SER A 447 -8.32 -33.07 6.25
N VAL A 448 -8.49 -31.73 6.20
CA VAL A 448 -9.40 -30.98 7.06
C VAL A 448 -10.68 -30.63 6.30
N PRO A 449 -11.87 -31.05 6.77
CA PRO A 449 -13.15 -30.72 6.13
C PRO A 449 -13.30 -29.20 5.98
N ALA A 450 -13.73 -28.75 4.80
CA ALA A 450 -13.81 -27.32 4.44
C ALA A 450 -14.54 -26.46 5.49
N ILE A 451 -15.65 -26.97 6.05
CA ILE A 451 -16.47 -26.28 7.07
C ILE A 451 -15.74 -26.06 8.40
N HIS A 452 -14.64 -26.75 8.63
CA HIS A 452 -13.87 -26.71 9.88
C HIS A 452 -12.53 -26.00 9.73
N ARG A 453 -12.10 -25.60 8.52
CA ARG A 453 -10.79 -24.96 8.27
C ARG A 453 -10.61 -23.63 9.01
N ALA A 454 -11.68 -23.01 9.46
CA ALA A 454 -11.63 -21.79 10.27
C ALA A 454 -11.23 -22.04 11.73
N GLN A 455 -11.43 -23.25 12.24
CA GLN A 455 -11.31 -23.55 13.68
C GLN A 455 -10.34 -24.69 13.98
N TRP A 456 -10.33 -25.73 13.14
CA TRP A 456 -9.51 -26.90 13.40
C TRP A 456 -8.04 -26.64 13.14
N ARG A 457 -7.20 -27.52 13.72
CA ARG A 457 -5.74 -27.47 13.61
C ARG A 457 -5.22 -28.77 13.01
N LEU A 458 -3.98 -28.75 12.59
CA LEU A 458 -3.20 -29.94 12.26
C LEU A 458 -2.08 -30.10 13.26
N HIS A 459 -1.74 -31.34 13.59
CA HIS A 459 -0.62 -31.65 14.46
C HIS A 459 0.24 -32.74 13.83
N ARG A 460 1.52 -32.48 13.68
CA ARG A 460 2.50 -33.48 13.27
C ARG A 460 3.05 -34.17 14.50
N VAL A 461 2.81 -35.48 14.61
CA VAL A 461 3.19 -36.28 15.76
C VAL A 461 4.70 -36.31 15.95
N ALA A 462 5.17 -36.00 17.13
CA ALA A 462 6.57 -36.12 17.50
C ALA A 462 6.91 -37.55 17.94
N GLY A 463 8.20 -37.92 17.90
CA GLY A 463 8.65 -39.25 18.34
C GLY A 463 8.28 -39.53 19.79
N GLY A 464 7.50 -40.61 20.03
CA GLY A 464 7.05 -41.03 21.36
C GLY A 464 5.89 -40.26 21.94
N GLU A 465 5.28 -39.30 21.21
CA GLU A 465 4.13 -38.53 21.64
C GLU A 465 2.85 -39.37 21.57
N THR A 466 2.03 -39.33 22.61
CA THR A 466 0.78 -40.09 22.70
C THR A 466 -0.44 -39.24 22.36
N LEU A 467 -1.53 -39.87 21.89
CA LEU A 467 -2.81 -39.18 21.65
C LEU A 467 -3.33 -38.46 22.90
N ALA A 468 -3.06 -38.99 24.10
CA ALA A 468 -3.46 -38.35 25.35
C ALA A 468 -2.72 -37.03 25.61
N GLU A 469 -1.41 -36.97 25.32
CA GLU A 469 -0.61 -35.74 25.42
C GLU A 469 -1.05 -34.72 24.38
N ILE A 470 -1.33 -35.15 23.15
CA ILE A 470 -1.86 -34.29 22.09
C ILE A 470 -3.23 -33.73 22.50
N ALA A 471 -4.13 -34.58 23.00
CA ALA A 471 -5.46 -34.19 23.49
C ALA A 471 -5.36 -33.14 24.62
N HIS A 472 -4.44 -33.34 25.56
CA HIS A 472 -4.16 -32.38 26.64
C HIS A 472 -3.63 -31.06 26.10
N ARG A 473 -2.65 -31.08 25.17
CA ARG A 473 -2.04 -29.88 24.55
C ARG A 473 -3.07 -29.00 23.88
N TYR A 474 -4.02 -29.58 23.15
CA TYR A 474 -5.05 -28.85 22.42
C TYR A 474 -6.35 -28.66 23.21
N SER A 475 -6.39 -29.13 24.47
CA SER A 475 -7.61 -29.12 25.30
C SER A 475 -8.82 -29.70 24.57
N THR A 476 -8.58 -30.77 23.81
CA THR A 476 -9.58 -31.46 22.97
C THR A 476 -9.79 -32.86 23.50
N PRO A 477 -11.06 -33.34 23.60
CA PRO A 477 -11.31 -34.72 24.03
C PRO A 477 -10.62 -35.73 23.11
N LEU A 478 -9.96 -36.74 23.67
CA LEU A 478 -9.28 -37.79 22.92
C LEU A 478 -10.23 -38.49 21.91
N ALA A 479 -11.48 -38.75 22.32
CA ALA A 479 -12.49 -39.32 21.44
C ALA A 479 -12.78 -38.45 20.20
N SER A 480 -12.71 -37.12 20.32
CA SER A 480 -12.91 -36.21 19.20
C SER A 480 -11.74 -36.27 18.22
N ILE A 481 -10.50 -36.40 18.73
CA ILE A 481 -9.32 -36.57 17.87
C ILE A 481 -9.40 -37.92 17.15
N ALA A 482 -9.72 -39.00 17.84
CA ALA A 482 -9.87 -40.33 17.24
C ALA A 482 -10.97 -40.33 16.15
N ALA A 483 -12.11 -39.67 16.42
CA ALA A 483 -13.22 -39.57 15.45
C ALA A 483 -12.82 -38.75 14.19
N ALA A 484 -11.99 -37.73 14.33
CA ALA A 484 -11.49 -36.93 13.22
C ALA A 484 -10.39 -37.66 12.41
N ASN A 485 -9.74 -38.67 12.99
CA ASN A 485 -8.63 -39.44 12.40
C ASN A 485 -8.92 -40.94 12.35
N PRO A 486 -9.99 -41.41 11.67
CA PRO A 486 -10.45 -42.80 11.77
C PRO A 486 -9.47 -43.85 11.19
N ARG A 487 -8.44 -43.39 10.47
CA ARG A 487 -7.42 -44.28 9.88
C ARG A 487 -6.17 -44.43 10.76
N VAL A 488 -6.09 -43.69 11.85
CA VAL A 488 -4.95 -43.69 12.77
C VAL A 488 -5.36 -44.35 14.07
N GLU A 489 -5.02 -45.62 14.27
CA GLU A 489 -5.24 -46.33 15.54
C GLU A 489 -4.15 -45.98 16.56
N LEU A 490 -2.89 -46.01 16.15
CA LEU A 490 -1.74 -45.64 16.94
C LEU A 490 -0.93 -44.59 16.13
N PRO A 491 -0.73 -43.38 16.66
CA PRO A 491 0.01 -42.36 15.96
C PRO A 491 1.50 -42.72 15.95
N GLU A 492 2.10 -42.61 14.78
CA GLU A 492 3.54 -42.75 14.57
C GLU A 492 4.18 -41.38 14.38
N ALA A 493 5.50 -41.28 14.68
CA ALA A 493 6.24 -40.05 14.46
C ALA A 493 6.19 -39.61 12.99
N GLY A 494 5.73 -38.39 12.74
CA GLY A 494 5.56 -37.83 11.41
C GLY A 494 4.12 -37.85 10.90
N ASP A 495 3.20 -38.62 11.52
CA ASP A 495 1.78 -38.59 11.17
C ASP A 495 1.18 -37.20 11.32
N LEU A 496 0.28 -36.85 10.41
CA LEU A 496 -0.45 -35.59 10.44
C LEU A 496 -1.86 -35.83 10.95
N LEU A 497 -2.15 -35.38 12.16
CA LEU A 497 -3.45 -35.53 12.81
C LEU A 497 -4.30 -34.27 12.67
N VAL A 498 -5.58 -34.48 12.36
CA VAL A 498 -6.61 -33.43 12.40
C VAL A 498 -7.08 -33.24 13.84
N ILE A 499 -7.00 -32.05 14.35
CA ILE A 499 -7.35 -31.70 15.74
C ILE A 499 -8.60 -30.82 15.75
N PRO A 500 -9.77 -31.34 16.21
CA PRO A 500 -11.02 -30.58 16.35
C PRO A 500 -10.92 -29.60 17.54
N VAL A 501 -10.43 -28.39 17.32
CA VAL A 501 -10.39 -27.35 18.35
C VAL A 501 -11.69 -26.54 18.30
N GLY A 502 -12.25 -26.20 19.46
CA GLY A 502 -13.39 -25.26 19.53
C GLY A 502 -14.76 -25.87 19.83
N HIS A 503 -14.85 -27.17 20.08
CA HIS A 503 -16.04 -27.77 20.72
C HIS A 503 -15.68 -28.24 22.13
N ALA A 504 -15.83 -27.36 23.13
CA ALA A 504 -16.21 -27.89 24.43
C ALA A 504 -17.51 -28.66 24.19
N ALA A 505 -17.47 -30.00 24.23
CA ALA A 505 -18.68 -30.78 24.25
C ALA A 505 -19.58 -30.19 25.32
N ALA A 506 -20.76 -29.71 24.95
CA ALA A 506 -21.76 -29.40 25.94
C ALA A 506 -21.87 -30.66 26.81
N PRO A 507 -21.74 -30.56 28.15
CA PRO A 507 -21.86 -31.74 29.00
C PRO A 507 -23.19 -32.39 28.63
N ASP A 508 -23.13 -33.66 28.28
CA ASP A 508 -24.28 -34.50 28.04
C ASP A 508 -25.23 -34.33 29.24
N ARG A 509 -26.21 -33.46 29.10
CA ARG A 509 -27.28 -33.39 30.09
C ARG A 509 -27.99 -34.73 30.00
N PRO A 510 -27.99 -35.54 31.07
CA PRO A 510 -28.71 -36.78 31.06
C PRO A 510 -30.15 -36.44 30.71
N ARG A 511 -30.61 -37.04 29.62
CA ARG A 511 -31.99 -36.99 29.17
C ARG A 511 -32.81 -37.59 30.30
N LEU A 512 -33.41 -36.76 31.16
CA LEU A 512 -34.40 -37.18 32.12
C LEU A 512 -35.54 -37.79 31.31
N VAL A 513 -35.57 -39.10 31.28
CA VAL A 513 -36.73 -39.87 30.80
C VAL A 513 -37.87 -39.57 31.77
N ALA A 514 -38.78 -38.71 31.34
CA ALA A 514 -40.03 -38.46 32.07
C ALA A 514 -40.87 -39.71 31.99
N SER A 515 -40.85 -40.52 33.05
CA SER A 515 -41.85 -41.58 33.26
C SER A 515 -43.20 -40.92 33.49
N ALA A 516 -44.10 -41.15 32.55
CA ALA A 516 -45.50 -40.81 32.65
C ALA A 516 -46.14 -41.67 33.74
N HIS A 517 -46.62 -41.06 34.82
CA HIS A 517 -47.66 -41.60 35.65
C HIS A 517 -48.89 -40.70 35.58
N HIS A 518 -49.94 -41.27 34.96
CA HIS A 518 -51.32 -40.84 35.06
C HIS A 518 -51.86 -41.02 36.47
N THR A 519 -52.52 -40.00 37.02
CA THR A 519 -53.74 -39.96 37.86
C THR A 519 -53.99 -38.47 38.12
N GLY A 520 -55.02 -37.83 37.78
CA GLY A 520 -56.44 -38.05 38.01
C GLY A 520 -56.95 -36.97 38.91
N ALA A 521 -57.74 -36.06 38.30
CA ALA A 521 -58.96 -35.40 38.83
C ALA A 521 -58.91 -34.37 39.96
N HIS A 522 -59.57 -33.30 39.68
CA HIS A 522 -60.56 -32.44 40.36
C HIS A 522 -60.17 -30.97 40.68
N ARG A 523 -60.84 -30.12 39.91
CA ARG A 523 -61.78 -29.05 40.31
C ARG A 523 -61.37 -28.08 41.43
N ALA A 524 -61.26 -26.83 41.16
CA ALA A 524 -62.31 -25.85 41.39
C ALA A 524 -61.76 -24.41 41.23
N ALA A 525 -62.59 -23.61 40.65
CA ALA A 525 -62.52 -22.19 40.45
C ALA A 525 -62.40 -21.38 41.75
N THR A 526 -61.81 -20.19 41.67
CA THR A 526 -62.50 -18.93 41.99
C THR A 526 -61.63 -17.72 41.69
N THR A 527 -62.18 -16.87 40.94
CA THR A 527 -62.13 -15.42 40.75
C THR A 527 -61.64 -14.57 41.94
N HIS A 528 -60.95 -13.47 41.66
CA HIS A 528 -61.20 -12.06 41.94
C HIS A 528 -59.93 -11.28 41.53
N ARG A 529 -59.91 -10.40 40.59
CA ARG A 529 -60.38 -9.06 40.30
C ARG A 529 -59.96 -7.97 41.33
N ALA A 530 -59.43 -6.93 40.70
CA ALA A 530 -59.35 -5.52 41.08
C ALA A 530 -58.04 -5.15 41.78
N ALA A 531 -57.43 -4.09 41.47
CA ALA A 531 -57.57 -2.80 40.79
C ALA A 531 -56.66 -1.81 41.52
N ALA A 532 -56.14 -0.90 40.75
CA ALA A 532 -55.85 0.51 41.03
C ALA A 532 -54.64 0.92 41.90
N ASP A 533 -53.73 1.51 41.27
CA ASP A 533 -53.11 2.85 41.43
C ASP A 533 -53.63 3.75 42.60
N PRO A 534 -52.93 4.86 42.99
CA PRO A 534 -51.66 5.50 42.61
C PRO A 534 -50.93 6.23 43.78
N ASN A 535 -49.87 6.94 43.40
CA ASN A 535 -49.31 8.16 44.02
C ASN A 535 -48.38 8.10 45.24
N GLY A 536 -47.27 8.80 45.04
CA GLY A 536 -46.69 9.56 46.13
C GLY A 536 -45.15 9.73 46.09
N ALA A 537 -44.72 10.68 45.29
CA ALA A 537 -43.99 11.89 45.69
C ALA A 537 -42.67 11.81 46.48
N LYS A 538 -41.64 12.41 45.83
CA LYS A 538 -40.66 13.39 46.38
C LYS A 538 -39.68 13.04 47.48
N ARG A 539 -38.39 13.23 47.13
CA ARG A 539 -37.36 14.12 47.76
C ARG A 539 -35.98 13.69 47.24
N ALA A 540 -35.21 14.49 46.52
CA ALA A 540 -34.46 15.71 46.84
C ALA A 540 -33.37 15.54 47.90
N GLY A 541 -32.16 15.78 47.48
CA GLY A 541 -30.93 15.98 48.27
C GLY A 541 -29.72 15.70 47.43
N ALA A 542 -29.04 16.52 46.76
CA ALA A 542 -28.28 17.78 46.96
C ALA A 542 -27.05 17.63 47.85
N TYR A 543 -25.96 18.15 47.29
CA TYR A 543 -24.63 18.50 47.86
C TYR A 543 -23.61 17.37 47.98
N LYS A 544 -22.32 17.51 47.54
CA LYS A 544 -21.43 18.67 47.74
C LYS A 544 -20.24 18.63 46.76
N THR A 545 -19.94 19.75 46.21
CA THR A 545 -18.65 20.22 45.70
C THR A 545 -17.58 20.26 46.82
N ALA A 546 -16.35 19.95 46.48
CA ALA A 546 -15.19 20.46 47.20
C ALA A 546 -14.06 20.75 46.20
N SER A 547 -13.84 22.04 46.02
CA SER A 547 -12.66 22.69 45.51
C SER A 547 -11.66 22.90 46.66
N LEU A 548 -10.37 22.76 46.36
CA LEU A 548 -9.22 23.39 47.04
C LEU A 548 -8.02 23.17 46.09
N ALA A 549 -7.54 24.14 45.38
CA ALA A 549 -6.72 25.30 45.70
C ALA A 549 -5.33 24.94 46.27
N GLY A 550 -4.33 25.09 45.45
CA GLY A 550 -3.13 25.89 45.65
C GLY A 550 -2.00 25.36 46.53
N THR A 551 -0.87 25.20 45.95
CA THR A 551 0.31 25.97 46.45
C THR A 551 1.48 25.91 45.47
N LYS A 552 2.00 27.08 45.16
CA LYS A 552 3.32 27.33 44.56
C LYS A 552 4.43 26.93 45.51
N HIS A 553 5.53 26.40 45.03
CA HIS A 553 6.84 26.82 45.48
C HIS A 553 7.89 26.76 44.37
N ARG A 554 8.62 27.81 44.33
CA ARG A 554 9.80 28.21 43.58
C ARG A 554 11.05 27.55 44.16
N SER A 555 12.06 27.42 43.32
CA SER A 555 13.49 27.78 43.49
C SER A 555 14.33 26.70 42.85
N ALA A 556 15.12 26.91 41.85
CA ALA A 556 16.34 27.70 41.60
C ALA A 556 17.61 26.83 41.77
N ALA A 557 18.37 26.87 40.68
CA ALA A 557 19.83 26.74 40.55
C ALA A 557 20.49 25.37 40.86
N ASP A 558 21.08 24.72 39.90
CA ASP A 558 22.46 24.83 39.39
C ASP A 558 22.53 24.27 37.97
#